data_fbc3f8232ee16a438ba9991df358a555
#
_entry.id   fbc3f8232ee16a438ba9991df358a555
#
_cell.length_a   1.000
_cell.length_b   1.000
_cell.length_c   1.000
_cell.angle_alpha   90.00
_cell.angle_beta   90.00
_cell.angle_gamma   90.00
#
_symmetry.space_group_name_H-M   'P 1'
#
loop_
_entity.id
_entity.type
_entity.pdbx_description
1 polymer ?
#
loop_
_entity_poly.entity_id
_entity_poly.type
_entity_poly.pdbx_seq_one_letter_code
_entity_poly.pdbx_strand_id
1 'polypeptide(L)'
;MVVADEPTTALDVTLQAQILDLLRDLKRERHLALLLITHDLALVRHYADRVGLMYAGQILEEALVKDFFSKPLHPYAAGLLQAVPQSASRKKALAGIPRVVPGPGEVVAGCRFASRCPVKREACTVGPIPLKAVGKDLVVRCLFPGKFEGKDVGTSCATHLTGSPVLTLEHFCVTYESAGGFFSRKKTFEAVKDVTLSLRAGETLALVGESGSGKSTLAKTLLRLTDGHVRTSGVARIGNLDVMSAHGRALQDLHRFAQIVFQDPFSSFDPRMSVGACIAEGITALGVLRDKDAIFERVGELLETVGLTRDAFTRLPHEFSGGQRQRLALARALAVSPKVIILDEPTSALDVSVQAQILNLLRDVQRKTGVAYLFITHNFAVVEWMADRVAVMKDGRIVEEGTAQEVLCRPKEAYTKALLASVPRL
;
A
#
# COMPACT_ATOMS: atom_id res chain seq x y z
N MET A 1 -4.11 31.71 11.35
CA MET A 1 -4.52 30.30 11.09
C MET A 1 -3.74 29.78 9.90
N VAL A 2 -3.26 28.55 9.99
CA VAL A 2 -2.61 27.81 8.87
C VAL A 2 -3.47 26.62 8.52
N VAL A 3 -3.68 26.38 7.22
CA VAL A 3 -4.34 25.17 6.70
C VAL A 3 -3.25 24.35 6.00
N ALA A 4 -3.02 23.14 6.48
CA ALA A 4 -2.08 22.19 5.93
C ALA A 4 -2.85 20.99 5.37
N ASP A 5 -2.93 20.92 4.03
CA ASP A 5 -3.61 19.87 3.32
C ASP A 5 -2.61 18.79 2.89
N GLU A 6 -2.67 17.65 3.54
CA GLU A 6 -1.77 16.51 3.38
C GLU A 6 -0.27 16.92 3.31
N PRO A 7 0.25 17.67 4.29
CA PRO A 7 1.58 18.29 4.20
C PRO A 7 2.73 17.28 4.19
N THR A 8 2.44 16.02 4.44
CA THR A 8 3.42 14.93 4.54
C THR A 8 3.26 13.87 3.44
N THR A 9 2.34 14.07 2.49
CA THR A 9 2.14 13.14 1.37
C THR A 9 3.41 13.05 0.53
N ALA A 10 3.81 11.82 0.17
CA ALA A 10 5.03 11.48 -0.57
C ALA A 10 6.36 11.78 0.16
N LEU A 11 6.35 12.08 1.46
CA LEU A 11 7.55 12.21 2.27
C LEU A 11 7.86 10.88 2.98
N ASP A 12 9.16 10.62 3.19
CA ASP A 12 9.55 9.53 4.09
C ASP A 12 9.26 9.88 5.55
N VAL A 13 9.24 8.84 6.40
CA VAL A 13 8.81 8.96 7.79
C VAL A 13 9.66 9.95 8.59
N THR A 14 10.96 10.03 8.30
CA THR A 14 11.89 10.91 8.99
C THR A 14 11.60 12.39 8.67
N LEU A 15 11.44 12.70 7.37
CA LEU A 15 11.12 14.05 6.91
C LEU A 15 9.70 14.46 7.32
N GLN A 16 8.75 13.52 7.30
CA GLN A 16 7.39 13.71 7.78
C GLN A 16 7.37 14.17 9.25
N ALA A 17 8.12 13.49 10.12
CA ALA A 17 8.23 13.86 11.53
C ALA A 17 8.83 15.27 11.70
N GLN A 18 9.88 15.61 10.96
CA GLN A 18 10.52 16.93 11.01
C GLN A 18 9.56 18.07 10.61
N ILE A 19 8.79 17.90 9.53
CA ILE A 19 7.81 18.90 9.07
C ILE A 19 6.70 19.10 10.09
N LEU A 20 6.19 18.02 10.68
CA LEU A 20 5.13 18.11 11.69
C LEU A 20 5.62 18.72 13.00
N ASP A 21 6.85 18.41 13.42
CA ASP A 21 7.47 19.06 14.57
C ASP A 21 7.67 20.55 14.32
N LEU A 22 8.14 20.95 13.14
CA LEU A 22 8.25 22.35 12.74
C LEU A 22 6.89 23.07 12.79
N LEU A 23 5.82 22.46 12.26
CA LEU A 23 4.47 23.02 12.32
C LEU A 23 3.96 23.16 13.77
N ARG A 24 4.27 22.19 14.63
CA ARG A 24 3.94 22.23 16.07
C ARG A 24 4.68 23.36 16.78
N ASP A 25 5.95 23.56 16.50
CA ASP A 25 6.77 24.60 17.11
C ASP A 25 6.32 26.00 16.64
N LEU A 26 6.05 26.19 15.35
CA LEU A 26 5.46 27.41 14.82
C LEU A 26 4.08 27.72 15.43
N LYS A 27 3.23 26.69 15.62
CA LYS A 27 1.94 26.83 16.32
C LYS A 27 2.13 27.41 17.72
N ARG A 28 3.15 26.93 18.47
CA ARG A 28 3.45 27.38 19.84
C ARG A 28 4.04 28.78 19.85
N GLU A 29 5.07 29.05 19.04
CA GLU A 29 5.77 30.33 19.01
C GLU A 29 4.90 31.48 18.52
N ARG A 30 4.07 31.24 17.51
CA ARG A 30 3.25 32.25 16.85
C ARG A 30 1.81 32.26 17.32
N HIS A 31 1.43 31.42 18.28
CA HIS A 31 0.05 31.25 18.76
C HIS A 31 -0.94 31.01 17.60
N LEU A 32 -0.55 30.21 16.61
CA LEU A 32 -1.34 29.94 15.43
C LEU A 32 -2.36 28.81 15.67
N ALA A 33 -3.56 28.96 15.10
CA ALA A 33 -4.45 27.82 14.91
C ALA A 33 -3.99 27.04 13.67
N LEU A 34 -3.87 25.70 13.77
CA LEU A 34 -3.49 24.80 12.71
C LEU A 34 -4.68 23.90 12.37
N LEU A 35 -5.13 23.92 11.12
CA LEU A 35 -6.03 22.94 10.55
C LEU A 35 -5.21 21.95 9.71
N LEU A 36 -5.07 20.72 10.21
CA LEU A 36 -4.35 19.63 9.53
C LEU A 36 -5.36 18.72 8.85
N ILE A 37 -5.29 18.60 7.53
CA ILE A 37 -6.06 17.65 6.74
C ILE A 37 -5.15 16.47 6.44
N THR A 38 -5.56 15.27 6.85
CA THR A 38 -4.77 14.04 6.64
C THR A 38 -5.66 12.80 6.72
N HIS A 39 -5.25 11.76 6.05
CA HIS A 39 -5.85 10.43 6.16
C HIS A 39 -5.08 9.53 7.17
N ASP A 40 -3.95 9.99 7.71
CA ASP A 40 -3.14 9.23 8.66
C ASP A 40 -3.61 9.45 10.11
N LEU A 41 -4.28 8.44 10.66
CA LEU A 41 -4.81 8.47 12.03
C LEU A 41 -3.71 8.50 13.10
N ALA A 42 -2.51 7.98 12.82
CA ALA A 42 -1.42 8.03 13.76
C ALA A 42 -0.89 9.47 13.92
N LEU A 43 -0.83 10.23 12.81
CA LEU A 43 -0.52 11.66 12.87
C LEU A 43 -1.56 12.44 13.65
N VAL A 44 -2.85 12.19 13.39
CA VAL A 44 -3.94 12.83 14.12
C VAL A 44 -3.80 12.60 15.62
N ARG A 45 -3.50 11.36 16.04
CA ARG A 45 -3.32 11.01 17.46
C ARG A 45 -2.19 11.79 18.13
N HIS A 46 -1.09 12.07 17.42
CA HIS A 46 0.11 12.69 17.98
C HIS A 46 0.12 14.22 17.91
N TYR A 47 -0.50 14.82 16.91
CA TYR A 47 -0.35 16.24 16.61
C TYR A 47 -1.62 17.07 16.77
N ALA A 48 -2.82 16.45 16.78
CA ALA A 48 -4.08 17.16 16.88
C ALA A 48 -4.60 17.24 18.33
N ASP A 49 -5.30 18.31 18.67
CA ASP A 49 -6.05 18.46 19.91
C ASP A 49 -7.48 17.93 19.77
N ARG A 50 -8.09 18.16 18.58
CA ARG A 50 -9.47 17.77 18.22
C ARG A 50 -9.46 17.10 16.85
N VAL A 51 -10.44 16.23 16.62
CA VAL A 51 -10.65 15.51 15.36
C VAL A 51 -12.01 15.85 14.79
N GLY A 52 -12.05 16.24 13.52
CA GLY A 52 -13.27 16.31 12.71
C GLY A 52 -13.23 15.20 11.65
N LEU A 53 -14.02 14.14 11.83
CA LEU A 53 -14.10 13.03 10.88
C LEU A 53 -15.06 13.38 9.74
N MET A 54 -14.51 13.44 8.52
CA MET A 54 -15.29 13.74 7.31
C MET A 54 -15.54 12.47 6.48
N TYR A 55 -16.73 12.36 5.89
CA TYR A 55 -17.09 11.32 4.95
C TYR A 55 -18.06 11.86 3.89
N ALA A 56 -17.75 11.62 2.62
CA ALA A 56 -18.55 12.05 1.47
C ALA A 56 -19.03 13.52 1.58
N GLY A 57 -18.13 14.44 2.01
CA GLY A 57 -18.41 15.88 2.14
C GLY A 57 -19.23 16.28 3.38
N GLN A 58 -19.37 15.41 4.39
CA GLN A 58 -20.04 15.75 5.65
C GLN A 58 -19.18 15.39 6.87
N ILE A 59 -19.19 16.24 7.89
CA ILE A 59 -18.65 15.91 9.21
C ILE A 59 -19.58 14.89 9.87
N LEU A 60 -19.05 13.73 10.22
CA LEU A 60 -19.78 12.65 10.87
C LEU A 60 -19.57 12.62 12.38
N GLU A 61 -18.38 12.97 12.84
CA GLU A 61 -18.03 13.02 14.26
C GLU A 61 -16.99 14.11 14.48
N GLU A 62 -17.12 14.87 15.58
CA GLU A 62 -16.11 15.80 16.05
C GLU A 62 -15.93 15.60 17.55
N ALA A 63 -14.67 15.42 17.98
CA ALA A 63 -14.32 15.07 19.34
C ALA A 63 -12.92 15.57 19.73
N LEU A 64 -12.60 15.56 21.02
CA LEU A 64 -11.22 15.59 21.48
C LEU A 64 -10.51 14.33 21.01
N VAL A 65 -9.23 14.42 20.67
CA VAL A 65 -8.42 13.26 20.18
C VAL A 65 -8.54 12.07 21.13
N LYS A 66 -8.43 12.28 22.43
CA LYS A 66 -8.52 11.23 23.45
C LYS A 66 -9.85 10.46 23.35
N ASP A 67 -10.97 11.17 23.21
CA ASP A 67 -12.30 10.58 23.17
C ASP A 67 -12.55 9.85 21.85
N PHE A 68 -12.13 10.44 20.73
CA PHE A 68 -12.21 9.84 19.40
C PHE A 68 -11.53 8.47 19.33
N PHE A 69 -10.30 8.35 19.86
CA PHE A 69 -9.53 7.10 19.79
C PHE A 69 -9.96 6.08 20.85
N SER A 70 -10.50 6.50 22.00
CA SER A 70 -10.92 5.58 23.06
C SER A 70 -12.35 5.07 22.88
N LYS A 71 -13.27 5.92 22.40
CA LYS A 71 -14.69 5.60 22.29
C LYS A 71 -15.33 6.27 21.08
N PRO A 72 -14.99 5.83 19.86
CA PRO A 72 -15.61 6.36 18.64
C PRO A 72 -17.14 6.17 18.68
N LEU A 73 -17.90 7.19 18.31
CA LEU A 73 -19.36 7.14 18.37
C LEU A 73 -19.98 6.81 17.02
N HIS A 74 -19.42 7.30 15.92
CA HIS A 74 -19.93 6.99 14.60
C HIS A 74 -19.39 5.64 14.10
N PRO A 75 -20.22 4.74 13.52
CA PRO A 75 -19.77 3.45 13.00
C PRO A 75 -18.62 3.55 11.96
N TYR A 76 -18.52 4.65 11.23
CA TYR A 76 -17.42 4.91 10.32
C TYR A 76 -16.10 5.14 11.08
N ALA A 77 -16.11 5.92 12.18
CA ALA A 77 -14.94 6.14 13.03
C ALA A 77 -14.42 4.80 13.60
N ALA A 78 -15.34 4.00 14.17
CA ALA A 78 -14.99 2.67 14.70
C ALA A 78 -14.43 1.75 13.62
N GLY A 79 -15.03 1.75 12.42
CA GLY A 79 -14.54 0.98 11.28
C GLY A 79 -13.16 1.41 10.78
N LEU A 80 -12.87 2.72 10.76
CA LEU A 80 -11.54 3.24 10.39
C LEU A 80 -10.47 2.82 11.40
N LEU A 81 -10.75 2.95 12.70
CA LEU A 81 -9.81 2.55 13.75
C LEU A 81 -9.50 1.05 13.72
N GLN A 82 -10.49 0.22 13.36
CA GLN A 82 -10.30 -1.24 13.21
C GLN A 82 -9.62 -1.62 11.88
N ALA A 83 -9.66 -0.74 10.88
CA ALA A 83 -8.99 -0.96 9.60
C ALA A 83 -7.48 -0.66 9.64
N VAL A 84 -7.00 0.05 10.68
CA VAL A 84 -5.57 0.32 10.83
C VAL A 84 -4.85 -0.96 11.25
N PRO A 85 -3.79 -1.35 10.54
CA PRO A 85 -2.94 -2.47 10.95
C PRO A 85 -2.36 -2.21 12.35
N GLN A 86 -2.53 -3.16 13.26
CA GLN A 86 -1.96 -3.10 14.60
C GLN A 86 -1.21 -4.41 14.90
N SER A 87 -0.18 -4.33 15.74
CA SER A 87 0.63 -5.48 16.15
C SER A 87 -0.21 -6.60 16.78
N ALA A 88 -1.20 -6.24 17.59
CA ALA A 88 -2.13 -7.20 18.21
C ALA A 88 -3.03 -7.92 17.20
N SER A 89 -3.22 -7.34 15.99
CA SER A 89 -4.02 -7.93 14.91
C SER A 89 -3.18 -8.65 13.85
N ARG A 90 -1.89 -8.88 14.11
CA ARG A 90 -1.00 -9.57 13.17
C ARG A 90 -1.63 -10.89 12.71
N LYS A 91 -1.73 -11.07 11.39
CA LYS A 91 -2.34 -12.25 10.75
C LYS A 91 -3.85 -12.43 10.92
N LYS A 92 -4.57 -11.51 11.58
CA LYS A 92 -6.04 -11.46 11.50
C LYS A 92 -6.45 -10.61 10.29
N ALA A 93 -7.61 -10.88 9.69
CA ALA A 93 -8.12 -10.03 8.62
C ALA A 93 -8.40 -8.63 9.17
N LEU A 94 -7.97 -7.59 8.44
CA LEU A 94 -8.29 -6.21 8.79
C LEU A 94 -9.78 -5.96 8.57
N ALA A 95 -10.41 -5.23 9.45
CA ALA A 95 -11.80 -4.82 9.30
C ALA A 95 -11.91 -3.79 8.16
N GLY A 96 -11.97 -4.25 6.91
CA GLY A 96 -12.22 -3.38 5.77
C GLY A 96 -13.67 -2.89 5.78
N ILE A 97 -13.88 -1.60 5.57
CA ILE A 97 -15.23 -1.04 5.37
C ILE A 97 -15.70 -1.44 3.97
N PRO A 98 -16.77 -2.25 3.83
CA PRO A 98 -17.18 -2.78 2.52
C PRO A 98 -17.74 -1.67 1.63
N ARG A 99 -17.83 -1.95 0.32
CA ARG A 99 -18.37 -1.10 -0.74
C ARG A 99 -17.58 0.20 -0.97
N VAL A 100 -17.96 0.96 -1.99
CA VAL A 100 -17.31 2.20 -2.42
C VAL A 100 -17.98 3.41 -1.76
N VAL A 101 -17.25 4.50 -1.59
CA VAL A 101 -17.78 5.80 -1.14
C VAL A 101 -18.74 6.33 -2.22
N PRO A 102 -19.91 6.91 -1.86
CA PRO A 102 -20.79 7.57 -2.82
C PRO A 102 -20.03 8.60 -3.67
N GLY A 103 -20.29 8.58 -4.99
CA GLY A 103 -19.65 9.50 -5.92
C GLY A 103 -20.04 10.96 -5.72
N PRO A 104 -19.26 11.92 -6.25
CA PRO A 104 -19.65 13.31 -6.33
C PRO A 104 -20.96 13.44 -7.13
N GLY A 105 -22.00 14.00 -6.51
CA GLY A 105 -23.31 14.16 -7.15
C GLY A 105 -24.33 13.04 -6.87
N GLU A 106 -23.93 11.95 -6.22
CA GLU A 106 -24.88 10.94 -5.76
C GLU A 106 -25.72 11.49 -4.60
N VAL A 107 -27.03 11.66 -4.83
CA VAL A 107 -27.95 12.18 -3.83
C VAL A 107 -28.32 11.08 -2.85
N VAL A 108 -27.84 11.20 -1.61
CA VAL A 108 -28.21 10.31 -0.51
C VAL A 108 -29.17 11.04 0.40
N ALA A 109 -30.43 10.58 0.47
CA ALA A 109 -31.48 11.20 1.24
C ALA A 109 -31.22 11.22 2.75
N GLY A 110 -30.53 10.21 3.28
CA GLY A 110 -30.25 10.04 4.70
C GLY A 110 -28.74 10.11 5.05
N CYS A 111 -28.30 9.19 5.91
CA CYS A 111 -26.90 9.03 6.26
C CYS A 111 -26.06 8.62 5.05
N ARG A 112 -25.08 9.42 4.68
CA ARG A 112 -24.20 9.12 3.53
C ARG A 112 -23.40 7.82 3.71
N PHE A 113 -23.20 7.39 4.95
CA PHE A 113 -22.54 6.13 5.27
C PHE A 113 -23.51 4.93 5.32
N ALA A 114 -24.83 5.13 5.19
CA ALA A 114 -25.84 4.06 5.36
C ALA A 114 -25.61 2.83 4.50
N SER A 115 -25.15 2.97 3.23
CA SER A 115 -24.86 1.85 2.33
C SER A 115 -23.72 0.93 2.80
N ARG A 116 -22.84 1.47 3.65
CA ARG A 116 -21.63 0.78 4.17
C ARG A 116 -21.71 0.49 5.69
N CYS A 117 -22.76 0.97 6.35
CA CYS A 117 -22.92 0.87 7.80
C CYS A 117 -23.35 -0.54 8.21
N PRO A 118 -22.62 -1.27 9.07
CA PRO A 118 -22.98 -2.61 9.51
C PRO A 118 -24.20 -2.62 10.43
N VAL A 119 -24.53 -1.48 11.06
CA VAL A 119 -25.68 -1.31 11.98
C VAL A 119 -26.78 -0.45 11.38
N LYS A 120 -26.84 -0.36 10.03
CA LYS A 120 -27.87 0.36 9.28
C LYS A 120 -29.27 -0.04 9.73
N ARG A 121 -30.15 0.95 9.93
CA ARG A 121 -31.59 0.78 10.09
C ARG A 121 -32.34 1.58 9.05
N GLU A 122 -33.63 1.31 8.85
CA GLU A 122 -34.46 1.99 7.88
C GLU A 122 -34.47 3.52 8.10
N ALA A 123 -34.59 3.96 9.33
CA ALA A 123 -34.53 5.37 9.70
C ALA A 123 -33.25 6.11 9.23
N CYS A 124 -32.16 5.38 8.97
CA CYS A 124 -30.91 5.98 8.47
C CYS A 124 -31.02 6.43 7.00
N THR A 125 -32.08 6.06 6.27
CA THR A 125 -32.22 6.33 4.82
C THR A 125 -33.34 7.31 4.50
N VAL A 126 -34.18 7.70 5.49
CA VAL A 126 -35.43 8.41 5.24
C VAL A 126 -35.27 9.93 5.14
N GLY A 127 -34.21 10.54 5.71
CA GLY A 127 -34.03 11.98 5.67
C GLY A 127 -32.71 12.45 6.25
N PRO A 128 -32.39 13.75 6.18
CA PRO A 128 -31.13 14.30 6.61
C PRO A 128 -30.90 14.08 8.11
N ILE A 129 -29.70 13.57 8.46
CA ILE A 129 -29.34 13.35 9.86
C ILE A 129 -28.55 14.55 10.35
N PRO A 130 -29.09 15.28 11.37
CA PRO A 130 -28.42 16.45 11.93
C PRO A 130 -27.18 16.04 12.74
N LEU A 131 -26.18 16.92 12.78
CA LEU A 131 -25.06 16.83 13.70
C LEU A 131 -25.57 17.21 15.12
N LYS A 132 -25.51 16.29 16.07
CA LYS A 132 -26.05 16.47 17.44
C LYS A 132 -24.93 16.45 18.47
N ALA A 133 -24.98 17.35 19.45
CA ALA A 133 -24.16 17.31 20.63
C ALA A 133 -24.54 16.09 21.50
N VAL A 134 -23.56 15.29 21.88
CA VAL A 134 -23.74 14.12 22.75
C VAL A 134 -23.01 14.32 24.09
N GLY A 135 -22.11 15.30 24.14
CA GLY A 135 -21.36 15.68 25.33
C GLY A 135 -20.74 17.06 25.16
N LYS A 136 -19.93 17.47 26.14
CA LYS A 136 -19.06 18.64 26.02
C LYS A 136 -17.99 18.33 24.98
N ASP A 137 -17.84 19.16 23.98
CA ASP A 137 -16.85 19.00 22.90
C ASP A 137 -16.98 17.71 22.06
N LEU A 138 -18.20 17.11 22.02
CA LEU A 138 -18.45 15.86 21.31
C LEU A 138 -19.76 15.98 20.53
N VAL A 139 -19.68 15.96 19.21
CA VAL A 139 -20.85 15.99 18.32
C VAL A 139 -20.77 14.82 17.32
N VAL A 140 -21.95 14.27 16.97
CA VAL A 140 -22.04 13.12 16.07
C VAL A 140 -23.26 13.22 15.15
N ARG A 141 -23.07 12.81 13.88
CA ARG A 141 -24.12 12.70 12.86
C ARG A 141 -24.57 11.25 12.73
N CYS A 142 -25.16 10.71 13.78
CA CYS A 142 -25.64 9.33 13.82
C CYS A 142 -26.94 9.25 14.66
N LEU A 143 -27.91 8.42 14.22
CA LEU A 143 -29.12 8.15 15.00
C LEU A 143 -28.86 7.14 16.12
N PHE A 144 -27.84 6.33 16.01
CA PHE A 144 -27.51 5.23 16.94
C PHE A 144 -26.03 5.24 17.33
N PRO A 145 -25.52 6.32 17.96
CA PRO A 145 -24.11 6.46 18.29
C PRO A 145 -23.63 5.39 19.29
N GLY A 146 -22.39 4.93 19.11
CA GLY A 146 -21.76 3.99 20.04
C GLY A 146 -22.29 2.53 20.00
N LYS A 147 -23.19 2.21 19.07
CA LYS A 147 -23.75 0.85 18.91
C LYS A 147 -23.02 0.03 17.84
N PHE A 148 -21.72 0.08 17.82
CA PHE A 148 -20.90 -0.70 16.90
C PHE A 148 -20.22 -1.84 17.68
N GLU A 149 -20.65 -3.08 17.45
CA GLU A 149 -19.93 -4.26 17.89
C GLU A 149 -18.99 -4.67 16.78
N GLY A 150 -17.68 -4.60 17.03
CA GLY A 150 -16.66 -5.06 16.08
C GLY A 150 -16.82 -6.56 15.80
N LYS A 151 -16.99 -6.95 14.57
CA LYS A 151 -16.87 -8.36 14.21
C LYS A 151 -15.40 -8.73 14.34
N ASP A 152 -15.08 -9.61 15.26
CA ASP A 152 -13.81 -10.35 15.28
C ASP A 152 -13.75 -11.19 13.98
N VAL A 153 -13.08 -10.70 12.98
CA VAL A 153 -12.85 -11.44 11.73
C VAL A 153 -11.64 -12.35 11.98
N GLY A 154 -11.96 -13.55 12.44
CA GLY A 154 -10.99 -14.51 12.94
C GLY A 154 -10.14 -15.18 11.89
N THR A 155 -9.15 -15.84 12.40
CA THR A 155 -8.19 -16.87 12.01
C THR A 155 -6.82 -16.37 11.58
N SER A 156 -5.92 -16.44 12.56
CA SER A 156 -4.47 -16.47 12.35
C SER A 156 -4.08 -17.80 11.72
N CYS A 157 -3.35 -17.76 10.62
CA CYS A 157 -2.67 -18.94 10.09
C CYS A 157 -1.16 -18.63 10.04
N ALA A 158 -0.38 -19.36 10.81
CA ALA A 158 1.08 -19.32 10.69
C ALA A 158 1.46 -20.01 9.38
N THR A 159 2.05 -19.26 8.45
CA THR A 159 2.69 -19.83 7.27
C THR A 159 4.05 -20.38 7.71
N HIS A 160 4.25 -21.68 7.66
CA HIS A 160 5.59 -22.26 7.77
C HIS A 160 6.34 -21.99 6.46
N LEU A 161 7.36 -21.15 6.52
CA LEU A 161 8.24 -20.83 5.39
C LEU A 161 9.20 -22.01 5.15
N THR A 162 8.76 -23.00 4.38
CA THR A 162 9.56 -24.20 4.04
C THR A 162 10.01 -24.23 2.58
N GLY A 163 9.71 -23.19 1.80
CA GLY A 163 9.98 -23.14 0.35
C GLY A 163 11.43 -22.85 0.01
N SER A 164 11.90 -23.36 -1.17
CA SER A 164 13.16 -22.95 -1.79
C SER A 164 13.11 -21.46 -2.21
N PRO A 165 14.29 -20.78 -2.28
CA PRO A 165 14.36 -19.41 -2.74
C PRO A 165 13.79 -19.25 -4.17
N VAL A 166 12.91 -18.26 -4.38
CA VAL A 166 12.38 -17.89 -5.69
C VAL A 166 13.04 -16.62 -6.24
N LEU A 167 13.70 -15.85 -5.37
CA LEU A 167 14.58 -14.74 -5.71
C LEU A 167 15.84 -14.84 -4.84
N THR A 168 17.02 -14.66 -5.46
CA THR A 168 18.31 -14.64 -4.76
C THR A 168 19.17 -13.54 -5.34
N LEU A 169 19.75 -12.74 -4.46
CA LEU A 169 20.76 -11.73 -4.75
C LEU A 169 22.02 -12.05 -3.96
N GLU A 170 23.18 -12.04 -4.62
CA GLU A 170 24.47 -12.24 -3.98
C GLU A 170 25.42 -11.15 -4.43
N HIS A 171 25.86 -10.30 -3.49
CA HIS A 171 26.78 -9.17 -3.75
C HIS A 171 26.29 -8.28 -4.91
N PHE A 172 24.98 -8.07 -5.01
CA PHE A 172 24.36 -7.40 -6.15
C PHE A 172 24.54 -5.89 -6.05
N CYS A 173 25.07 -5.28 -7.14
CA CYS A 173 25.26 -3.83 -7.25
C CYS A 173 24.58 -3.29 -8.49
N VAL A 174 24.10 -2.03 -8.39
CA VAL A 174 23.50 -1.29 -9.51
C VAL A 174 24.10 0.11 -9.57
N THR A 175 24.76 0.43 -10.68
CA THR A 175 25.43 1.71 -10.93
C THR A 175 24.84 2.41 -12.13
N TYR A 176 24.37 3.64 -11.97
CA TYR A 176 23.98 4.51 -13.06
C TYR A 176 25.18 5.25 -13.62
N GLU A 177 25.29 5.31 -14.94
CA GLU A 177 26.29 6.12 -15.66
C GLU A 177 25.59 7.31 -16.29
N SER A 178 25.97 8.53 -15.94
CA SER A 178 25.51 9.70 -16.68
C SER A 178 26.30 9.80 -17.98
N ALA A 179 25.59 10.08 -19.09
CA ALA A 179 26.24 10.43 -20.35
C ALA A 179 27.09 11.69 -20.10
N GLY A 180 28.41 11.54 -20.09
CA GLY A 180 29.34 12.66 -20.05
C GLY A 180 29.24 13.42 -21.37
N GLY A 181 29.08 14.76 -21.36
CA GLY A 181 29.30 15.58 -22.53
C GLY A 181 30.76 15.47 -23.00
N PHE A 182 31.06 15.93 -24.23
CA PHE A 182 32.34 15.80 -24.93
C PHE A 182 33.60 16.24 -24.12
N PHE A 183 33.40 17.01 -23.00
CA PHE A 183 34.44 17.47 -22.05
C PHE A 183 34.16 17.16 -20.57
N SER A 184 33.11 16.37 -20.25
CA SER A 184 32.76 16.09 -18.85
C SER A 184 33.11 14.65 -18.48
N ARG A 185 33.76 14.45 -17.31
CA ARG A 185 33.95 13.11 -16.73
C ARG A 185 32.61 12.41 -16.52
N LYS A 186 32.50 11.17 -16.98
CA LYS A 186 31.34 10.32 -16.64
C LYS A 186 31.16 10.29 -15.11
N LYS A 187 30.02 10.76 -14.65
CA LYS A 187 29.65 10.61 -13.23
C LYS A 187 28.95 9.27 -13.08
N THR A 188 29.43 8.47 -12.16
CA THR A 188 28.81 7.20 -11.77
C THR A 188 28.11 7.40 -10.42
N PHE A 189 26.92 6.87 -10.29
CA PHE A 189 26.17 6.84 -9.04
C PHE A 189 25.75 5.40 -8.73
N GLU A 190 26.29 4.86 -7.65
CA GLU A 190 26.00 3.50 -7.20
C GLU A 190 24.74 3.53 -6.33
N ALA A 191 23.59 3.14 -6.91
CA ALA A 191 22.30 3.18 -6.27
C ALA A 191 22.01 1.95 -5.41
N VAL A 192 22.60 0.79 -5.75
CA VAL A 192 22.53 -0.45 -4.98
C VAL A 192 23.97 -0.96 -4.81
N LYS A 193 24.34 -1.27 -3.56
CA LYS A 193 25.71 -1.57 -3.16
C LYS A 193 25.76 -2.85 -2.37
N ASP A 194 26.32 -3.89 -2.95
CA ASP A 194 26.64 -5.14 -2.24
C ASP A 194 25.42 -5.74 -1.51
N VAL A 195 24.30 -5.84 -2.22
CA VAL A 195 23.06 -6.38 -1.64
C VAL A 195 23.04 -7.90 -1.77
N THR A 196 22.94 -8.57 -0.64
CA THR A 196 22.69 -10.01 -0.53
C THR A 196 21.32 -10.21 0.12
N LEU A 197 20.39 -10.87 -0.56
CA LEU A 197 19.00 -11.01 -0.15
C LEU A 197 18.38 -12.27 -0.75
N SER A 198 17.47 -12.91 -0.04
CA SER A 198 16.70 -14.03 -0.58
C SER A 198 15.21 -13.91 -0.23
N LEU A 199 14.36 -14.33 -1.16
CA LEU A 199 12.90 -14.41 -0.99
C LEU A 199 12.45 -15.84 -1.28
N ARG A 200 11.64 -16.43 -0.39
CA ARG A 200 11.14 -17.79 -0.51
C ARG A 200 9.72 -17.82 -1.09
N ALA A 201 9.33 -18.96 -1.64
CA ALA A 201 7.95 -19.15 -2.12
C ALA A 201 6.94 -18.93 -0.99
N GLY A 202 5.87 -18.18 -1.27
CA GLY A 202 4.83 -17.85 -0.30
C GLY A 202 5.24 -16.88 0.81
N GLU A 203 6.47 -16.37 0.80
CA GLU A 203 6.99 -15.39 1.76
C GLU A 203 6.61 -13.97 1.37
N THR A 204 6.40 -13.12 2.36
CA THR A 204 6.40 -11.67 2.21
C THR A 204 7.65 -11.08 2.86
N LEU A 205 8.60 -10.63 2.03
CA LEU A 205 9.78 -9.89 2.46
C LEU A 205 9.52 -8.39 2.28
N ALA A 206 9.47 -7.66 3.37
CA ALA A 206 9.38 -6.20 3.31
C ALA A 206 10.77 -5.58 3.14
N LEU A 207 10.90 -4.69 2.14
CA LEU A 207 12.06 -3.86 1.94
C LEU A 207 11.73 -2.42 2.34
N VAL A 208 12.31 -1.95 3.43
CA VAL A 208 12.02 -0.65 4.04
C VAL A 208 13.26 0.26 4.05
N GLY A 209 13.06 1.56 4.17
CA GLY A 209 14.12 2.56 4.25
C GLY A 209 13.64 3.92 3.73
N GLU A 210 14.43 4.97 3.91
CA GLU A 210 14.10 6.33 3.46
C GLU A 210 13.99 6.43 1.95
N SER A 211 13.35 7.51 1.46
CA SER A 211 13.31 7.82 0.03
C SER A 211 14.74 7.96 -0.51
N GLY A 212 14.98 7.45 -1.73
CA GLY A 212 16.32 7.47 -2.32
C GLY A 212 17.29 6.38 -1.81
N SER A 213 16.89 5.50 -0.88
CA SER A 213 17.77 4.41 -0.41
C SER A 213 18.08 3.31 -1.44
N GLY A 214 17.44 3.33 -2.61
CA GLY A 214 17.70 2.36 -3.71
C GLY A 214 16.64 1.29 -3.93
N LYS A 215 15.55 1.26 -3.13
CA LYS A 215 14.49 0.21 -3.18
C LYS A 215 13.83 0.05 -4.55
N SER A 216 13.28 1.14 -5.10
CA SER A 216 12.62 1.10 -6.43
C SER A 216 13.61 0.87 -7.56
N THR A 217 14.88 1.29 -7.40
CA THR A 217 15.96 0.95 -8.33
C THR A 217 16.19 -0.55 -8.35
N LEU A 218 16.32 -1.17 -7.19
CA LEU A 218 16.46 -2.62 -7.06
C LEU A 218 15.28 -3.34 -7.73
N ALA A 219 14.05 -2.93 -7.41
CA ALA A 219 12.82 -3.50 -7.97
C ALA A 219 12.79 -3.46 -9.50
N LYS A 220 13.06 -2.30 -10.10
CA LYS A 220 13.08 -2.11 -11.55
C LYS A 220 14.20 -2.90 -12.22
N THR A 221 15.39 -2.96 -11.60
CA THR A 221 16.53 -3.69 -12.15
C THR A 221 16.27 -5.20 -12.18
N LEU A 222 15.62 -5.75 -11.17
CA LEU A 222 15.24 -7.17 -11.11
C LEU A 222 14.31 -7.60 -12.26
N LEU A 223 13.58 -6.70 -12.83
CA LEU A 223 12.72 -6.95 -14.01
C LEU A 223 13.29 -6.37 -15.30
N ARG A 224 14.52 -5.87 -15.26
CA ARG A 224 15.17 -5.21 -16.41
C ARG A 224 14.36 -4.06 -17.01
N LEU A 225 13.70 -3.29 -16.13
CA LEU A 225 12.89 -2.10 -16.48
C LEU A 225 13.67 -0.79 -16.26
N THR A 226 15.00 -0.86 -16.15
CA THR A 226 15.88 0.32 -16.02
C THR A 226 16.36 0.78 -17.38
N ASP A 227 16.41 2.10 -17.58
CA ASP A 227 16.89 2.70 -18.84
C ASP A 227 18.39 2.48 -19.06
N GLY A 228 18.81 2.41 -20.32
CA GLY A 228 20.00 1.87 -20.94
C GLY A 228 21.41 2.22 -20.44
N HIS A 229 21.61 2.96 -19.34
CA HIS A 229 22.95 3.30 -18.81
C HIS A 229 23.17 2.77 -17.40
N VAL A 230 22.67 1.57 -17.15
CA VAL A 230 22.82 0.88 -15.86
C VAL A 230 23.81 -0.25 -15.98
N ARG A 231 24.86 -0.23 -15.15
CA ARG A 231 25.77 -1.38 -14.95
C ARG A 231 25.35 -2.13 -13.70
N THR A 232 25.40 -3.43 -13.79
CA THR A 232 25.14 -4.34 -12.67
C THR A 232 26.33 -5.27 -12.46
N SER A 233 26.54 -5.69 -11.22
CA SER A 233 27.51 -6.74 -10.86
C SER A 233 26.94 -7.61 -9.74
N GLY A 234 27.58 -8.75 -9.47
CA GLY A 234 27.06 -9.75 -8.56
C GLY A 234 26.08 -10.70 -9.23
N VAL A 235 25.30 -11.43 -8.44
CA VAL A 235 24.33 -12.42 -8.92
C VAL A 235 22.91 -11.95 -8.59
N ALA A 236 22.01 -12.03 -9.59
CA ALA A 236 20.58 -11.86 -9.40
C ALA A 236 19.83 -12.98 -10.11
N ARG A 237 19.14 -13.84 -9.36
CA ARG A 237 18.38 -14.96 -9.90
C ARG A 237 16.93 -14.89 -9.48
N ILE A 238 16.04 -15.16 -10.43
CA ILE A 238 14.60 -15.35 -10.20
C ILE A 238 14.26 -16.78 -10.67
N GLY A 239 13.92 -17.63 -9.71
CA GLY A 239 13.89 -19.08 -9.96
C GLY A 239 15.27 -19.58 -10.43
N ASN A 240 15.30 -20.22 -11.59
CA ASN A 240 16.55 -20.71 -12.22
C ASN A 240 17.11 -19.73 -13.25
N LEU A 241 16.48 -18.57 -13.46
CA LEU A 241 16.84 -17.60 -14.47
C LEU A 241 17.82 -16.57 -13.90
N ASP A 242 18.94 -16.37 -14.57
CA ASP A 242 19.82 -15.24 -14.29
C ASP A 242 19.21 -13.97 -14.90
N VAL A 243 18.94 -12.98 -14.04
CA VAL A 243 18.23 -11.74 -14.43
C VAL A 243 19.04 -10.94 -15.44
N MET A 244 20.37 -10.87 -15.26
CA MET A 244 21.21 -9.96 -16.05
C MET A 244 21.53 -10.53 -17.45
N SER A 245 21.64 -11.83 -17.57
CA SER A 245 21.89 -12.51 -18.84
C SER A 245 20.61 -12.85 -19.63
N ALA A 246 19.42 -12.69 -19.04
CA ALA A 246 18.16 -13.03 -19.69
C ALA A 246 17.88 -12.13 -20.92
N HIS A 247 17.74 -12.74 -22.10
CA HIS A 247 17.39 -12.10 -23.37
C HIS A 247 16.34 -12.92 -24.13
N GLY A 248 15.60 -12.28 -25.03
CA GLY A 248 14.63 -12.95 -25.90
C GLY A 248 13.62 -13.78 -25.08
N ARG A 249 13.59 -15.09 -25.32
CA ARG A 249 12.66 -16.01 -24.64
C ARG A 249 12.92 -16.11 -23.13
N ALA A 250 14.18 -16.11 -22.70
CA ALA A 250 14.53 -16.14 -21.28
C ALA A 250 14.02 -14.88 -20.54
N LEU A 251 14.02 -13.71 -21.20
CA LEU A 251 13.43 -12.49 -20.65
C LEU A 251 11.90 -12.58 -20.55
N GLN A 252 11.23 -13.18 -21.53
CA GLN A 252 9.79 -13.44 -21.45
C GLN A 252 9.47 -14.39 -20.29
N ASP A 253 10.27 -15.45 -20.12
CA ASP A 253 10.10 -16.39 -19.00
C ASP A 253 10.37 -15.70 -17.64
N LEU A 254 11.33 -14.79 -17.57
CA LEU A 254 11.58 -13.95 -16.40
C LEU A 254 10.33 -13.11 -16.06
N HIS A 255 9.74 -12.44 -17.07
CA HIS A 255 8.53 -11.64 -16.88
C HIS A 255 7.28 -12.48 -16.60
N ARG A 256 7.22 -13.76 -17.01
CA ARG A 256 6.18 -14.67 -16.54
C ARG A 256 6.36 -15.04 -15.08
N PHE A 257 7.60 -15.25 -14.67
CA PHE A 257 7.92 -15.68 -13.31
C PHE A 257 7.77 -14.56 -12.27
N ALA A 258 8.12 -13.33 -12.64
CA ALA A 258 8.08 -12.16 -11.77
C ALA A 258 7.35 -10.98 -12.42
N GLN A 259 6.50 -10.34 -11.65
CA GLN A 259 5.73 -9.15 -12.03
C GLN A 259 5.91 -8.03 -11.04
N ILE A 260 5.52 -6.80 -11.43
CA ILE A 260 5.57 -5.61 -10.56
C ILE A 260 4.22 -4.89 -10.55
N VAL A 261 3.85 -4.40 -9.37
CA VAL A 261 2.80 -3.41 -9.18
C VAL A 261 3.48 -2.12 -8.75
N PHE A 262 3.36 -1.08 -9.56
CA PHE A 262 4.01 0.22 -9.34
C PHE A 262 3.24 1.07 -8.31
N GLN A 263 3.94 2.04 -7.73
CA GLN A 263 3.43 3.02 -6.77
C GLN A 263 2.24 3.82 -7.34
N ASP A 264 2.34 4.25 -8.60
CA ASP A 264 1.23 4.88 -9.32
C ASP A 264 0.63 3.90 -10.35
N PRO A 265 -0.50 3.27 -10.01
CA PRO A 265 -1.15 2.36 -10.94
C PRO A 265 -1.72 3.06 -12.17
N PHE A 266 -2.02 4.36 -12.07
CA PHE A 266 -2.60 5.12 -13.19
C PHE A 266 -1.62 5.26 -14.36
N SER A 267 -0.36 5.61 -14.07
CA SER A 267 0.68 5.75 -15.10
C SER A 267 1.05 4.42 -15.78
N SER A 268 0.63 3.30 -15.18
CA SER A 268 0.94 1.96 -15.68
C SER A 268 -0.08 1.41 -16.70
N PHE A 269 -1.22 2.09 -16.91
CA PHE A 269 -2.25 1.71 -17.88
C PHE A 269 -2.27 2.66 -19.08
N ASP A 270 -2.44 2.14 -20.29
CA ASP A 270 -2.77 2.98 -21.44
C ASP A 270 -4.20 3.52 -21.28
N PRO A 271 -4.41 4.86 -21.18
CA PRO A 271 -5.73 5.42 -20.94
C PRO A 271 -6.70 5.23 -22.12
N ARG A 272 -6.22 4.79 -23.28
CA ARG A 272 -7.02 4.52 -24.48
C ARG A 272 -7.49 3.09 -24.60
N MET A 273 -6.90 2.19 -23.81
CA MET A 273 -7.25 0.77 -23.82
C MET A 273 -8.29 0.46 -22.75
N SER A 274 -9.21 -0.45 -23.04
CA SER A 274 -10.09 -0.97 -22.00
C SER A 274 -9.29 -1.76 -20.94
N VAL A 275 -9.81 -1.82 -19.73
CA VAL A 275 -9.21 -2.57 -18.63
C VAL A 275 -8.98 -4.03 -19.03
N GLY A 276 -9.95 -4.66 -19.69
CA GLY A 276 -9.81 -6.04 -20.16
C GLY A 276 -8.67 -6.20 -21.16
N ALA A 277 -8.51 -5.25 -22.10
CA ALA A 277 -7.40 -5.26 -23.06
C ALA A 277 -6.03 -5.09 -22.37
N CYS A 278 -5.93 -4.18 -21.39
CA CYS A 278 -4.69 -3.97 -20.62
C CYS A 278 -4.27 -5.22 -19.81
N ILE A 279 -5.23 -5.98 -19.28
CA ILE A 279 -4.92 -7.23 -18.55
C ILE A 279 -4.57 -8.34 -19.55
N ALA A 280 -5.30 -8.44 -20.67
CA ALA A 280 -5.08 -9.43 -21.71
C ALA A 280 -3.74 -9.26 -22.45
N GLU A 281 -3.22 -8.03 -22.52
CA GLU A 281 -1.93 -7.70 -23.16
C GLU A 281 -0.79 -8.58 -22.60
N GLY A 282 -0.65 -8.66 -21.29
CA GLY A 282 0.38 -9.47 -20.64
C GLY A 282 0.23 -10.98 -20.94
N ILE A 283 -1.02 -11.49 -20.98
CA ILE A 283 -1.33 -12.89 -21.30
C ILE A 283 -0.86 -13.19 -22.72
N THR A 284 -1.18 -12.31 -23.67
CA THR A 284 -0.88 -12.49 -25.09
C THR A 284 0.60 -12.28 -25.39
N ALA A 285 1.19 -11.18 -24.92
CA ALA A 285 2.58 -10.81 -25.17
C ALA A 285 3.57 -11.83 -24.61
N LEU A 286 3.28 -12.36 -23.44
CA LEU A 286 4.09 -13.42 -22.84
C LEU A 286 3.66 -14.84 -23.30
N GLY A 287 2.65 -14.97 -24.16
CA GLY A 287 2.23 -16.22 -24.75
C GLY A 287 1.69 -17.25 -23.75
N VAL A 288 0.98 -16.79 -22.71
CA VAL A 288 0.36 -17.66 -21.70
C VAL A 288 -0.85 -18.37 -22.27
N LEU A 289 -1.70 -17.64 -22.97
CA LEU A 289 -2.85 -18.16 -23.73
C LEU A 289 -2.86 -17.54 -25.14
N ARG A 290 -3.46 -18.24 -26.11
CA ARG A 290 -3.60 -17.76 -27.49
C ARG A 290 -5.06 -17.65 -27.95
N ASP A 291 -5.92 -18.48 -27.38
CA ASP A 291 -7.33 -18.47 -27.69
C ASP A 291 -8.02 -17.25 -27.08
N LYS A 292 -8.81 -16.52 -27.86
CA LYS A 292 -9.46 -15.29 -27.45
C LYS A 292 -10.53 -15.50 -26.38
N ASP A 293 -11.28 -16.57 -26.48
CA ASP A 293 -12.36 -16.88 -25.54
C ASP A 293 -11.74 -17.29 -24.17
N ALA A 294 -10.67 -18.10 -24.20
CA ALA A 294 -9.92 -18.44 -22.98
C ALA A 294 -9.28 -17.22 -22.33
N ILE A 295 -8.77 -16.25 -23.11
CA ILE A 295 -8.23 -14.99 -22.58
C ILE A 295 -9.35 -14.17 -21.93
N PHE A 296 -10.52 -14.06 -22.59
CA PHE A 296 -11.67 -13.33 -22.06
C PHE A 296 -12.15 -13.92 -20.72
N GLU A 297 -12.31 -15.24 -20.64
CA GLU A 297 -12.68 -15.92 -19.39
C GLU A 297 -11.64 -15.72 -18.30
N ARG A 298 -10.34 -15.86 -18.64
CA ARG A 298 -9.25 -15.64 -17.69
C ARG A 298 -9.24 -14.22 -17.12
N VAL A 299 -9.46 -13.20 -17.95
CA VAL A 299 -9.57 -11.80 -17.49
C VAL A 299 -10.79 -11.62 -16.60
N GLY A 300 -11.93 -12.23 -16.94
CA GLY A 300 -13.13 -12.22 -16.10
C GLY A 300 -12.87 -12.79 -14.69
N GLU A 301 -12.23 -13.97 -14.62
CA GLU A 301 -11.83 -14.59 -13.34
C GLU A 301 -10.87 -13.70 -12.52
N LEU A 302 -9.95 -13.04 -13.19
CA LEU A 302 -9.00 -12.12 -12.51
C LEU A 302 -9.70 -10.90 -11.94
N LEU A 303 -10.65 -10.31 -12.68
CA LEU A 303 -11.48 -9.20 -12.20
C LEU A 303 -12.27 -9.62 -10.95
N GLU A 304 -12.92 -10.79 -10.99
CA GLU A 304 -13.63 -11.35 -9.83
C GLU A 304 -12.68 -11.63 -8.64
N THR A 305 -11.49 -12.16 -8.91
CA THR A 305 -10.46 -12.43 -7.89
C THR A 305 -10.05 -11.16 -7.13
N VAL A 306 -9.96 -10.03 -7.83
CA VAL A 306 -9.64 -8.76 -7.19
C VAL A 306 -10.87 -8.00 -6.69
N GLY A 307 -12.06 -8.62 -6.73
CA GLY A 307 -13.32 -8.09 -6.21
C GLY A 307 -13.94 -7.01 -7.10
N LEU A 308 -13.74 -7.12 -8.40
CA LEU A 308 -14.41 -6.33 -9.42
C LEU A 308 -15.38 -7.21 -10.21
N THR A 309 -16.33 -6.59 -10.89
CA THR A 309 -17.32 -7.29 -11.72
C THR A 309 -16.79 -7.44 -13.16
N ARG A 310 -17.28 -8.44 -13.89
CA ARG A 310 -16.83 -8.72 -15.27
C ARG A 310 -17.13 -7.59 -16.26
N ASP A 311 -18.16 -6.75 -15.99
CA ASP A 311 -18.47 -5.57 -16.79
C ASP A 311 -17.34 -4.51 -16.78
N ALA A 312 -16.42 -4.55 -15.80
CA ALA A 312 -15.20 -3.75 -15.81
C ALA A 312 -14.33 -4.00 -17.05
N PHE A 313 -14.48 -5.14 -17.75
CA PHE A 313 -13.68 -5.51 -18.90
C PHE A 313 -13.69 -4.44 -20.01
N THR A 314 -14.86 -3.85 -20.31
CA THR A 314 -15.02 -2.88 -21.39
C THR A 314 -14.75 -1.43 -21.00
N ARG A 315 -14.64 -1.15 -19.70
CA ARG A 315 -14.46 0.18 -19.17
C ARG A 315 -13.01 0.66 -19.29
N LEU A 316 -12.83 1.97 -19.29
CA LEU A 316 -11.51 2.62 -19.37
C LEU A 316 -10.91 2.87 -17.97
N PRO A 317 -9.58 2.85 -17.82
CA PRO A 317 -8.92 3.00 -16.50
C PRO A 317 -9.31 4.25 -15.73
N HIS A 318 -9.60 5.36 -16.41
CA HIS A 318 -9.97 6.62 -15.76
C HIS A 318 -11.36 6.61 -15.11
N GLU A 319 -12.23 5.64 -15.44
CA GLU A 319 -13.55 5.46 -14.85
C GLU A 319 -13.53 4.79 -13.46
N PHE A 320 -12.34 4.41 -12.98
CA PHE A 320 -12.17 3.70 -11.71
C PHE A 320 -11.55 4.60 -10.64
N SER A 321 -11.95 4.37 -9.38
CA SER A 321 -11.32 5.01 -8.22
C SER A 321 -9.88 4.52 -8.00
N GLY A 322 -9.07 5.25 -7.22
CA GLY A 322 -7.68 4.87 -6.92
C GLY A 322 -7.55 3.44 -6.40
N GLY A 323 -8.38 3.04 -5.45
CA GLY A 323 -8.37 1.67 -4.91
C GLY A 323 -8.82 0.61 -5.92
N GLN A 324 -9.76 0.94 -6.82
CA GLN A 324 -10.14 0.04 -7.91
C GLN A 324 -9.01 -0.11 -8.93
N ARG A 325 -8.29 0.98 -9.27
CA ARG A 325 -7.11 0.93 -10.15
C ARG A 325 -6.00 0.08 -9.57
N GLN A 326 -5.79 0.15 -8.25
CA GLN A 326 -4.82 -0.71 -7.57
C GLN A 326 -5.21 -2.20 -7.69
N ARG A 327 -6.49 -2.53 -7.58
CA ARG A 327 -7.00 -3.88 -7.82
C ARG A 327 -6.79 -4.33 -9.27
N LEU A 328 -7.00 -3.43 -10.24
CA LEU A 328 -6.73 -3.69 -11.65
C LEU A 328 -5.25 -3.94 -11.92
N ALA A 329 -4.33 -3.15 -11.32
CA ALA A 329 -2.90 -3.37 -11.43
C ALA A 329 -2.48 -4.74 -10.86
N LEU A 330 -3.11 -5.15 -9.75
CA LEU A 330 -2.90 -6.48 -9.19
C LEU A 330 -3.46 -7.57 -10.12
N ALA A 331 -4.65 -7.39 -10.71
CA ALA A 331 -5.21 -8.34 -11.68
C ALA A 331 -4.29 -8.51 -12.90
N ARG A 332 -3.72 -7.40 -13.41
CA ARG A 332 -2.73 -7.42 -14.50
C ARG A 332 -1.47 -8.20 -14.12
N ALA A 333 -0.93 -7.97 -12.93
CA ALA A 333 0.23 -8.71 -12.44
C ALA A 333 -0.06 -10.21 -12.29
N LEU A 334 -1.26 -10.58 -11.83
CA LEU A 334 -1.70 -11.97 -11.67
C LEU A 334 -2.03 -12.68 -12.99
N ALA A 335 -2.16 -11.95 -14.08
CA ALA A 335 -2.62 -12.48 -15.38
C ALA A 335 -1.76 -13.63 -15.89
N VAL A 336 -0.48 -13.60 -15.62
CA VAL A 336 0.52 -14.60 -16.04
C VAL A 336 0.84 -15.64 -14.97
N SER A 337 0.12 -15.65 -13.85
CA SER A 337 0.32 -16.56 -12.70
C SER A 337 1.77 -16.55 -12.17
N PRO A 338 2.33 -15.39 -11.80
CA PRO A 338 3.71 -15.25 -11.42
C PRO A 338 4.02 -15.99 -10.10
N LYS A 339 5.29 -16.31 -9.87
CA LYS A 339 5.79 -16.85 -8.59
C LYS A 339 6.25 -15.75 -7.64
N VAL A 340 6.63 -14.58 -8.18
CA VAL A 340 7.06 -13.40 -7.43
C VAL A 340 6.27 -12.19 -7.92
N ILE A 341 5.77 -11.38 -6.99
CA ILE A 341 5.26 -10.05 -7.30
C ILE A 341 6.04 -9.03 -6.47
N ILE A 342 6.65 -8.07 -7.14
CA ILE A 342 7.25 -6.91 -6.52
C ILE A 342 6.16 -5.86 -6.34
N LEU A 343 5.93 -5.42 -5.12
CA LEU A 343 4.92 -4.45 -4.76
C LEU A 343 5.63 -3.16 -4.35
N ASP A 344 5.71 -2.18 -5.24
CA ASP A 344 6.39 -0.91 -4.98
C ASP A 344 5.36 0.11 -4.46
N GLU A 345 5.33 0.30 -3.16
CA GLU A 345 4.39 1.16 -2.41
C GLU A 345 2.91 0.97 -2.78
N PRO A 346 2.37 -0.25 -2.76
CA PRO A 346 1.07 -0.56 -3.34
C PRO A 346 -0.13 0.07 -2.61
N THR A 347 0.09 0.74 -1.48
CA THR A 347 -0.99 1.32 -0.65
C THR A 347 -0.74 2.76 -0.23
N SER A 348 0.34 3.42 -0.67
CA SER A 348 0.77 4.75 -0.19
C SER A 348 -0.23 5.88 -0.53
N ALA A 349 -0.96 5.76 -1.63
CA ALA A 349 -1.92 6.77 -2.10
C ALA A 349 -3.39 6.43 -1.74
N LEU A 350 -3.62 5.48 -0.82
CA LEU A 350 -4.95 4.98 -0.49
C LEU A 350 -5.37 5.37 0.91
N ASP A 351 -6.65 5.68 1.08
CA ASP A 351 -7.23 5.84 2.41
C ASP A 351 -7.18 4.54 3.23
N VAL A 352 -7.20 4.66 4.55
CA VAL A 352 -7.03 3.53 5.50
C VAL A 352 -7.99 2.37 5.21
N SER A 353 -9.24 2.68 4.81
CA SER A 353 -10.24 1.63 4.57
C SER A 353 -9.99 0.85 3.28
N VAL A 354 -9.54 1.54 2.24
CA VAL A 354 -9.16 0.92 0.95
C VAL A 354 -7.84 0.18 1.10
N GLN A 355 -6.87 0.77 1.82
CA GLN A 355 -5.61 0.10 2.17
C GLN A 355 -5.86 -1.26 2.84
N ALA A 356 -6.74 -1.32 3.86
CA ALA A 356 -7.09 -2.57 4.53
C ALA A 356 -7.67 -3.61 3.56
N GLN A 357 -8.52 -3.18 2.61
CA GLN A 357 -9.08 -4.07 1.59
C GLN A 357 -8.01 -4.62 0.65
N ILE A 358 -7.04 -3.79 0.20
CA ILE A 358 -5.94 -4.23 -0.67
C ILE A 358 -5.03 -5.19 0.07
N LEU A 359 -4.70 -4.91 1.33
CA LEU A 359 -3.85 -5.80 2.15
C LEU A 359 -4.51 -7.16 2.37
N ASN A 360 -5.81 -7.21 2.68
CA ASN A 360 -6.55 -8.46 2.78
C ASN A 360 -6.54 -9.21 1.45
N LEU A 361 -6.78 -8.51 0.33
CA LEU A 361 -6.76 -9.09 -1.00
C LEU A 361 -5.39 -9.72 -1.34
N LEU A 362 -4.30 -8.99 -1.11
CA LEU A 362 -2.93 -9.50 -1.32
C LEU A 362 -2.69 -10.78 -0.53
N ARG A 363 -3.14 -10.82 0.70
CA ARG A 363 -3.00 -11.99 1.57
C ARG A 363 -3.84 -13.18 1.11
N ASP A 364 -5.07 -12.94 0.66
CA ASP A 364 -5.94 -13.98 0.12
C ASP A 364 -5.38 -14.56 -1.18
N VAL A 365 -4.83 -13.70 -2.06
CA VAL A 365 -4.12 -14.13 -3.27
C VAL A 365 -2.90 -14.98 -2.90
N GLN A 366 -2.07 -14.52 -1.97
CA GLN A 366 -0.88 -15.27 -1.53
C GLN A 366 -1.24 -16.66 -1.00
N ARG A 367 -2.28 -16.76 -0.17
CA ARG A 367 -2.77 -18.04 0.36
C ARG A 367 -3.26 -19.00 -0.74
N LYS A 368 -3.94 -18.46 -1.75
CA LYS A 368 -4.50 -19.27 -2.84
C LYS A 368 -3.45 -19.72 -3.86
N THR A 369 -2.45 -18.88 -4.13
CA THR A 369 -1.50 -19.06 -5.23
C THR A 369 -0.10 -19.45 -4.79
N GLY A 370 0.25 -19.23 -3.52
CA GLY A 370 1.61 -19.41 -3.01
C GLY A 370 2.62 -18.38 -3.56
N VAL A 371 2.15 -17.27 -4.12
CA VAL A 371 3.01 -16.21 -4.67
C VAL A 371 3.84 -15.56 -3.57
N ALA A 372 5.11 -15.27 -3.86
CA ALA A 372 6.00 -14.53 -2.97
C ALA A 372 5.91 -13.02 -3.24
N TYR A 373 5.98 -12.21 -2.18
CA TYR A 373 5.98 -10.76 -2.29
C TYR A 373 7.31 -10.16 -1.85
N LEU A 374 7.93 -9.37 -2.74
CA LEU A 374 8.90 -8.35 -2.34
C LEU A 374 8.10 -7.05 -2.15
N PHE A 375 7.86 -6.69 -0.89
CA PHE A 375 6.96 -5.60 -0.50
C PHE A 375 7.76 -4.37 -0.12
N ILE A 376 7.80 -3.36 -0.98
CA ILE A 376 8.48 -2.09 -0.72
C ILE A 376 7.47 -1.11 -0.13
N THR A 377 7.78 -0.57 1.04
CA THR A 377 6.93 0.44 1.70
C THR A 377 7.72 1.20 2.76
N HIS A 378 7.26 2.40 3.07
CA HIS A 378 7.70 3.19 4.22
C HIS A 378 6.70 3.10 5.39
N ASN A 379 5.55 2.43 5.23
CA ASN A 379 4.52 2.29 6.26
C ASN A 379 4.79 1.07 7.15
N PHE A 380 5.35 1.30 8.34
CA PHE A 380 5.71 0.25 9.28
C PHE A 380 4.52 -0.51 9.86
N ALA A 381 3.34 0.10 9.99
CA ALA A 381 2.14 -0.62 10.42
C ALA A 381 1.75 -1.70 9.41
N VAL A 382 1.89 -1.41 8.11
CA VAL A 382 1.68 -2.38 7.02
C VAL A 382 2.74 -3.48 7.09
N VAL A 383 4.01 -3.13 7.28
CA VAL A 383 5.11 -4.10 7.42
C VAL A 383 4.85 -5.05 8.58
N GLU A 384 4.50 -4.53 9.75
CA GLU A 384 4.22 -5.31 10.96
C GLU A 384 3.08 -6.32 10.75
N TRP A 385 2.07 -5.95 9.97
CA TRP A 385 0.92 -6.79 9.68
C TRP A 385 1.19 -7.82 8.56
N MET A 386 1.89 -7.43 7.49
CA MET A 386 2.02 -8.22 6.26
C MET A 386 3.30 -9.05 6.20
N ALA A 387 4.42 -8.53 6.71
CA ALA A 387 5.74 -9.11 6.46
C ALA A 387 6.07 -10.32 7.34
N ASP A 388 6.71 -11.32 6.73
CA ASP A 388 7.35 -12.42 7.44
C ASP A 388 8.78 -12.05 7.84
N ARG A 389 9.53 -11.44 6.91
CA ARG A 389 10.88 -10.90 7.13
C ARG A 389 10.95 -9.44 6.67
N VAL A 390 11.89 -8.71 7.22
CA VAL A 390 12.15 -7.30 6.91
C VAL A 390 13.62 -7.13 6.59
N ALA A 391 13.92 -6.43 5.50
CA ALA A 391 15.23 -5.95 5.15
C ALA A 391 15.21 -4.41 5.15
N VAL A 392 16.11 -3.80 5.92
CA VAL A 392 16.24 -2.35 6.04
C VAL A 392 17.36 -1.86 5.12
N MET A 393 17.01 -0.97 4.19
CA MET A 393 17.93 -0.45 3.19
C MET A 393 18.30 1.01 3.48
N LYS A 394 19.60 1.30 3.52
CA LYS A 394 20.16 2.64 3.68
C LYS A 394 21.30 2.86 2.68
N ASP A 395 21.32 3.99 2.00
CA ASP A 395 22.39 4.40 1.07
C ASP A 395 22.84 3.31 0.08
N GLY A 396 21.87 2.51 -0.41
CA GLY A 396 22.08 1.41 -1.35
C GLY A 396 22.45 0.06 -0.72
N ARG A 397 22.58 -0.06 0.61
CA ARG A 397 22.99 -1.28 1.32
C ARG A 397 21.89 -1.82 2.21
N ILE A 398 21.82 -3.13 2.37
CA ILE A 398 21.02 -3.73 3.45
C ILE A 398 21.83 -3.59 4.75
N VAL A 399 21.30 -2.83 5.71
CA VAL A 399 21.95 -2.59 7.00
C VAL A 399 21.45 -3.53 8.08
N GLU A 400 20.22 -3.99 7.99
CA GLU A 400 19.64 -4.97 8.92
C GLU A 400 18.63 -5.87 8.20
N GLU A 401 18.64 -7.16 8.52
CA GLU A 401 17.69 -8.15 8.01
C GLU A 401 17.34 -9.15 9.12
N GLY A 402 16.09 -9.56 9.16
CA GLY A 402 15.62 -10.54 10.14
C GLY A 402 14.13 -10.82 10.01
N THR A 403 13.58 -11.59 10.93
CA THR A 403 12.11 -11.73 11.04
C THR A 403 11.48 -10.39 11.37
N ALA A 404 10.25 -10.18 10.92
CA ALA A 404 9.55 -8.93 11.21
C ALA A 404 9.51 -8.61 12.71
N GLN A 405 9.40 -9.62 13.56
CA GLN A 405 9.42 -9.45 15.01
C GLN A 405 10.78 -8.99 15.54
N GLU A 406 11.89 -9.55 15.02
CA GLU A 406 13.24 -9.16 15.45
C GLU A 406 13.53 -7.71 15.05
N VAL A 407 13.35 -7.37 13.78
CA VAL A 407 13.70 -6.04 13.26
C VAL A 407 12.80 -4.94 13.82
N LEU A 408 11.49 -5.20 13.98
CA LEU A 408 10.55 -4.17 14.43
C LEU A 408 10.49 -4.00 15.96
N CYS A 409 10.72 -5.08 16.73
CA CYS A 409 10.61 -5.03 18.19
C CYS A 409 11.98 -4.99 18.89
N ARG A 410 13.05 -5.48 18.24
CA ARG A 410 14.40 -5.58 18.82
C ARG A 410 15.47 -5.18 17.78
N PRO A 411 15.38 -3.99 17.19
CA PRO A 411 16.32 -3.55 16.18
C PRO A 411 17.74 -3.47 16.76
N LYS A 412 18.72 -3.93 15.99
CA LYS A 412 20.13 -3.91 16.36
C LYS A 412 20.82 -2.64 15.87
N GLU A 413 20.57 -2.29 14.62
CA GLU A 413 21.20 -1.17 13.94
C GLU A 413 20.69 0.19 14.44
N ALA A 414 21.59 1.15 14.61
CA ALA A 414 21.24 2.51 15.04
C ALA A 414 20.28 3.22 14.07
N TYR A 415 20.46 2.99 12.76
CA TYR A 415 19.58 3.54 11.74
C TYR A 415 18.17 2.99 11.86
N THR A 416 18.01 1.66 12.01
CA THR A 416 16.71 1.01 12.18
C THR A 416 15.98 1.55 13.42
N LYS A 417 16.73 1.74 14.54
CA LYS A 417 16.18 2.34 15.77
C LYS A 417 15.66 3.76 15.53
N ALA A 418 16.46 4.59 14.86
CA ALA A 418 16.08 5.98 14.54
C ALA A 418 14.85 6.01 13.62
N LEU A 419 14.84 5.16 12.59
CA LEU A 419 13.73 5.05 11.64
C LEU A 419 12.43 4.63 12.34
N LEU A 420 12.47 3.63 13.22
CA LEU A 420 11.32 3.16 14.00
C LEU A 420 10.84 4.17 15.05
N ALA A 421 11.76 4.97 15.61
CA ALA A 421 11.41 6.04 16.57
C ALA A 421 10.68 7.21 15.89
N SER A 422 10.90 7.43 14.59
CA SER A 422 10.22 8.47 13.81
C SER A 422 8.81 8.08 13.36
N VAL A 423 8.42 6.80 13.54
CA VAL A 423 7.10 6.30 13.13
C VAL A 423 6.05 6.61 14.20
N PRO A 424 5.03 7.42 13.89
CA PRO A 424 3.90 7.60 14.79
C PRO A 424 3.14 6.28 14.97
N ARG A 425 2.89 5.87 16.21
CA ARG A 425 2.13 4.65 16.54
C ARG A 425 0.73 5.01 17.06
N LEU A 426 -0.27 4.20 16.71
CA LEU A 426 -1.64 4.30 17.24
C LEU A 426 -1.73 3.74 18.67
#